data_2ef56fb35ba9ca6328f8f569f0eb9d02
#
_entry.id   2ef56fb35ba9ca6328f8f569f0eb9d02
#
_cell.length_a   1.000
_cell.length_b   1.000
_cell.length_c   1.000
_cell.angle_alpha   90.00
_cell.angle_beta   90.00
_cell.angle_gamma   90.00
#
_symmetry.space_group_name_H-M   'P 1'
#
loop_
_entity.id
_entity.type
_entity.pdbx_description
1 polymer ?
#
loop_
_entity_poly.entity_id
_entity_poly.type
_entity_poly.pdbx_seq_one_letter_code
_entity_poly.pdbx_strand_id
1 'polypeptide(L)'
;METRTRERTSKTSKKNKKKSSGKIVRILLIVLAALLVVLGTLYYFIIYREQQRQQIMNSTTFHDGVTVNGVDISGQTLNEAKATLAGTAEKEIAGSVHLTFTCNGKSYTADSSKFTITCNTEEILNEAMSLAREGDYQALTAELKDIKENGRAYTIDYTVEPTGVESFIHSFADEVTTPATPASFTVHYPEKSTKTNAYDTSNLGLVGEEAKKAGLGADKQAITDPR
;
A
#
# COMPACT_ATOMS: atom_id res chain seq x y z
N MET A 1 110.98 -66.51 -10.36
CA MET A 1 110.03 -66.75 -9.28
C MET A 1 108.85 -65.88 -9.56
N GLU A 2 107.78 -66.50 -10.13
CA GLU A 2 106.56 -65.86 -10.54
C GLU A 2 105.58 -65.87 -9.41
N THR A 3 104.99 -64.74 -9.09
CA THR A 3 103.80 -64.64 -8.20
C THR A 3 102.66 -64.15 -9.01
N ARG A 4 101.65 -65.03 -9.22
CA ARG A 4 100.42 -64.80 -9.86
C ARG A 4 99.45 -64.04 -8.91
N THR A 5 99.06 -62.81 -9.27
CA THR A 5 98.07 -62.08 -8.61
C THR A 5 96.70 -62.48 -9.23
N ARG A 6 95.71 -62.97 -8.40
CA ARG A 6 94.38 -63.26 -8.79
C ARG A 6 93.52 -62.01 -8.64
N GLU A 7 92.97 -61.55 -9.78
CA GLU A 7 91.88 -60.56 -9.79
C GLU A 7 90.59 -61.16 -9.31
N ARG A 8 89.99 -60.60 -8.25
CA ARG A 8 88.60 -60.89 -7.83
C ARG A 8 87.66 -59.84 -8.44
N THR A 9 86.89 -60.26 -9.48
CA THR A 9 85.81 -59.46 -9.99
C THR A 9 84.61 -59.50 -9.03
N SER A 10 84.29 -58.39 -8.44
CA SER A 10 83.06 -58.20 -7.61
C SER A 10 81.86 -58.08 -8.51
N LYS A 11 80.93 -59.09 -8.52
CA LYS A 11 79.62 -58.98 -9.10
C LYS A 11 78.72 -58.16 -8.17
N THR A 12 78.53 -56.88 -8.44
CA THR A 12 77.54 -56.05 -7.78
C THR A 12 76.13 -56.45 -8.22
N SER A 13 75.34 -56.93 -7.28
CA SER A 13 73.96 -57.37 -7.42
C SER A 13 72.99 -56.18 -7.71
N LYS A 14 72.57 -56.07 -9.00
CA LYS A 14 71.43 -55.22 -9.40
C LYS A 14 70.11 -55.97 -9.18
N LYS A 15 69.63 -56.06 -7.95
CA LYS A 15 68.33 -56.66 -7.67
C LYS A 15 67.69 -55.99 -6.48
N ASN A 16 66.98 -54.85 -6.69
CA ASN A 16 65.90 -54.44 -5.81
C ASN A 16 65.27 -53.08 -6.19
N LYS A 17 64.94 -52.80 -7.48
CA LYS A 17 64.22 -51.59 -7.86
C LYS A 17 62.81 -51.83 -8.48
N LYS A 18 62.34 -53.08 -8.64
CA LYS A 18 61.10 -53.41 -9.34
C LYS A 18 59.90 -53.64 -8.43
N LYS A 19 60.06 -53.78 -7.10
CA LYS A 19 58.97 -54.09 -6.19
C LYS A 19 58.28 -52.85 -5.51
N SER A 20 58.98 -51.72 -5.52
CA SER A 20 58.48 -50.48 -4.96
C SER A 20 57.50 -49.73 -5.90
N SER A 21 57.73 -49.78 -7.20
CA SER A 21 56.93 -49.10 -8.22
C SER A 21 55.42 -49.51 -8.22
N GLY A 22 55.14 -50.80 -8.04
CA GLY A 22 53.72 -51.29 -8.05
C GLY A 22 52.93 -50.87 -6.82
N LYS A 23 53.56 -50.68 -5.66
CA LYS A 23 52.90 -50.17 -4.46
C LYS A 23 52.59 -48.65 -4.56
N ILE A 24 53.55 -47.90 -5.09
CA ILE A 24 53.38 -46.47 -5.34
C ILE A 24 52.28 -46.20 -6.36
N VAL A 25 52.25 -46.96 -7.46
CA VAL A 25 51.19 -46.87 -8.48
C VAL A 25 49.82 -47.20 -7.90
N ARG A 26 49.64 -48.22 -7.04
CA ARG A 26 48.41 -48.53 -6.36
C ARG A 26 47.95 -47.44 -5.43
N ILE A 27 48.85 -46.85 -4.64
CA ILE A 27 48.55 -45.72 -3.73
C ILE A 27 48.11 -44.52 -4.57
N LEU A 28 48.76 -44.24 -5.69
CA LEU A 28 48.43 -43.14 -6.58
C LEU A 28 47.04 -43.27 -7.21
N LEU A 29 46.67 -44.52 -7.61
CA LEU A 29 45.36 -44.85 -8.12
C LEU A 29 44.24 -44.67 -7.04
N ILE A 30 44.52 -45.11 -5.80
CA ILE A 30 43.60 -44.93 -4.68
C ILE A 30 43.35 -43.41 -4.39
N VAL A 31 44.46 -42.63 -4.36
CA VAL A 31 44.39 -41.18 -4.17
C VAL A 31 43.63 -40.51 -5.32
N LEU A 32 43.86 -40.92 -6.56
CA LEU A 32 43.12 -40.39 -7.71
C LEU A 32 41.63 -40.76 -7.63
N ALA A 33 41.30 -41.98 -7.28
CA ALA A 33 39.89 -42.38 -7.08
C ALA A 33 39.23 -41.60 -5.96
N ALA A 34 39.92 -41.41 -4.84
CA ALA A 34 39.41 -40.57 -3.74
C ALA A 34 39.20 -39.10 -4.17
N LEU A 35 40.14 -38.55 -4.95
CA LEU A 35 39.98 -37.21 -5.50
C LEU A 35 38.78 -37.08 -6.43
N LEU A 36 38.56 -38.07 -7.30
CA LEU A 36 37.41 -38.10 -8.21
C LEU A 36 36.08 -38.16 -7.42
N VAL A 37 36.02 -38.94 -6.34
CA VAL A 37 34.83 -39.00 -5.46
C VAL A 37 34.60 -37.65 -4.80
N VAL A 38 35.61 -36.98 -4.27
CA VAL A 38 35.49 -35.66 -3.67
C VAL A 38 35.05 -34.63 -4.71
N LEU A 39 35.64 -34.61 -5.89
CA LEU A 39 35.20 -33.72 -6.97
C LEU A 39 33.77 -34.00 -7.42
N GLY A 40 33.37 -35.25 -7.52
CA GLY A 40 32.03 -35.68 -7.86
C GLY A 40 31.00 -35.22 -6.81
N THR A 41 31.32 -35.37 -5.53
CA THR A 41 30.43 -34.89 -4.43
C THR A 41 30.32 -33.37 -4.39
N LEU A 42 31.43 -32.65 -4.61
CA LEU A 42 31.44 -31.18 -4.71
C LEU A 42 30.59 -30.70 -5.89
N TYR A 43 30.77 -31.34 -7.06
CA TYR A 43 29.97 -31.03 -8.25
C TYR A 43 28.47 -31.28 -8.03
N TYR A 44 28.14 -32.45 -7.45
CA TYR A 44 26.75 -32.78 -7.09
C TYR A 44 26.16 -31.75 -6.13
N PHE A 45 26.93 -31.33 -5.13
CA PHE A 45 26.48 -30.33 -4.15
C PHE A 45 26.24 -28.95 -4.77
N ILE A 46 27.07 -28.52 -5.72
CA ILE A 46 26.89 -27.28 -6.46
C ILE A 46 25.61 -27.33 -7.30
N ILE A 47 25.40 -28.41 -8.04
CA ILE A 47 24.19 -28.59 -8.87
C ILE A 47 22.94 -28.64 -7.99
N TYR A 48 22.98 -29.36 -6.87
CA TYR A 48 21.86 -29.42 -5.93
C TYR A 48 21.49 -28.05 -5.37
N ARG A 49 22.47 -27.25 -4.96
CA ARG A 49 22.22 -25.87 -4.47
C ARG A 49 21.61 -25.00 -5.55
N GLU A 50 22.08 -25.09 -6.77
CA GLU A 50 21.53 -24.32 -7.89
C GLU A 50 20.07 -24.70 -8.19
N GLN A 51 19.74 -25.98 -8.15
CA GLN A 51 18.36 -26.43 -8.32
C GLN A 51 17.45 -25.90 -7.20
N GLN A 52 17.90 -25.94 -5.95
CA GLN A 52 17.15 -25.36 -4.83
C GLN A 52 16.98 -23.86 -4.98
N ARG A 53 18.02 -23.13 -5.39
CA ARG A 53 17.95 -21.71 -5.70
C ARG A 53 16.88 -21.41 -6.73
N GLN A 54 16.87 -22.17 -7.82
CA GLN A 54 15.90 -22.00 -8.89
C GLN A 54 14.45 -22.28 -8.43
N GLN A 55 14.25 -23.26 -7.57
CA GLN A 55 12.94 -23.54 -7.00
C GLN A 55 12.42 -22.38 -6.14
N ILE A 56 13.27 -21.77 -5.33
CA ILE A 56 12.94 -20.61 -4.52
C ILE A 56 12.58 -19.42 -5.43
N MET A 57 13.44 -19.09 -6.38
CA MET A 57 13.27 -17.94 -7.28
C MET A 57 12.03 -18.06 -8.16
N ASN A 58 11.69 -19.28 -8.61
CA ASN A 58 10.55 -19.54 -9.49
C ASN A 58 9.26 -19.91 -8.73
N SER A 59 9.24 -19.77 -7.41
CA SER A 59 8.02 -20.00 -6.64
C SER A 59 6.90 -19.09 -7.12
N THR A 60 5.72 -19.61 -7.35
CA THR A 60 4.52 -18.86 -7.75
C THR A 60 3.63 -18.47 -6.58
N THR A 61 4.05 -18.82 -5.36
CA THR A 61 3.32 -18.56 -4.12
C THR A 61 4.14 -17.64 -3.20
N PHE A 62 3.44 -16.95 -2.31
CA PHE A 62 4.07 -16.17 -1.26
C PHE A 62 4.79 -17.07 -0.26
N HIS A 63 5.89 -16.57 0.28
CA HIS A 63 6.67 -17.28 1.30
C HIS A 63 5.97 -17.28 2.67
N ASP A 64 6.30 -18.27 3.51
CA ASP A 64 5.77 -18.37 4.88
C ASP A 64 6.16 -17.13 5.70
N GLY A 65 5.21 -16.58 6.45
CA GLY A 65 5.41 -15.42 7.32
C GLY A 65 5.10 -14.07 6.68
N VAL A 66 4.56 -14.04 5.45
CA VAL A 66 4.13 -12.80 4.79
C VAL A 66 2.68 -12.48 5.16
N THR A 67 2.45 -11.27 5.67
CA THR A 67 1.13 -10.77 6.03
C THR A 67 0.85 -9.42 5.39
N VAL A 68 -0.40 -9.15 5.05
CA VAL A 68 -0.86 -7.86 4.51
C VAL A 68 -2.06 -7.39 5.33
N ASN A 69 -1.97 -6.21 5.95
CA ASN A 69 -2.96 -5.71 6.93
C ASN A 69 -3.33 -6.74 8.01
N GLY A 70 -2.34 -7.55 8.47
CA GLY A 70 -2.57 -8.60 9.45
C GLY A 70 -3.20 -9.88 8.89
N VAL A 71 -3.53 -9.93 7.60
CA VAL A 71 -4.03 -11.13 6.91
C VAL A 71 -2.86 -11.96 6.42
N ASP A 72 -2.78 -13.22 6.83
CA ASP A 72 -1.75 -14.16 6.37
C ASP A 72 -2.03 -14.62 4.94
N ILE A 73 -1.07 -14.37 4.04
CA ILE A 73 -1.12 -14.77 2.63
C ILE A 73 -0.08 -15.85 2.28
N SER A 74 0.56 -16.44 3.30
CA SER A 74 1.58 -17.49 3.13
C SER A 74 1.07 -18.65 2.28
N GLY A 75 1.88 -19.10 1.33
CA GLY A 75 1.57 -20.24 0.46
C GLY A 75 0.49 -19.97 -0.61
N GLN A 76 -0.14 -18.82 -0.61
CA GLN A 76 -1.13 -18.44 -1.62
C GLN A 76 -0.45 -18.00 -2.91
N THR A 77 -1.12 -18.18 -4.03
CA THR A 77 -0.76 -17.54 -5.30
C THR A 77 -1.18 -16.07 -5.30
N LEU A 78 -0.67 -15.29 -6.24
CA LEU A 78 -1.04 -13.87 -6.40
C LEU A 78 -2.57 -13.68 -6.51
N ASN A 79 -3.25 -14.53 -7.28
CA ASN A 79 -4.69 -14.42 -7.48
C ASN A 79 -5.49 -14.81 -6.22
N GLU A 80 -5.05 -15.84 -5.49
CA GLU A 80 -5.68 -16.25 -4.23
C GLU A 80 -5.52 -15.17 -3.17
N ALA A 81 -4.31 -14.60 -3.01
CA ALA A 81 -4.04 -13.52 -2.08
C ALA A 81 -4.87 -12.26 -2.42
N LYS A 82 -4.98 -11.90 -3.71
CA LYS A 82 -5.84 -10.81 -4.16
C LYS A 82 -7.30 -11.03 -3.78
N ALA A 83 -7.83 -12.24 -3.99
CA ALA A 83 -9.20 -12.59 -3.61
C ALA A 83 -9.40 -12.58 -2.07
N THR A 84 -8.40 -13.08 -1.32
CA THR A 84 -8.42 -13.06 0.14
C THR A 84 -8.45 -11.64 0.69
N LEU A 85 -7.59 -10.75 0.17
CA LEU A 85 -7.52 -9.35 0.62
C LEU A 85 -8.76 -8.54 0.23
N ALA A 86 -9.32 -8.76 -0.96
CA ALA A 86 -10.60 -8.16 -1.37
C ALA A 86 -11.76 -8.55 -0.44
N GLY A 87 -11.77 -9.79 0.03
CA GLY A 87 -12.78 -10.29 0.96
C GLY A 87 -12.58 -9.89 2.43
N THR A 88 -11.39 -9.48 2.81
CA THR A 88 -10.99 -9.19 4.20
C THR A 88 -10.53 -7.74 4.36
N ALA A 89 -9.27 -7.44 4.07
CA ALA A 89 -8.65 -6.15 4.34
C ALA A 89 -9.30 -4.99 3.57
N GLU A 90 -9.57 -5.15 2.28
CA GLU A 90 -10.22 -4.10 1.48
C GLU A 90 -11.66 -3.88 1.92
N LYS A 91 -12.37 -4.94 2.31
CA LYS A 91 -13.72 -4.84 2.86
C LYS A 91 -13.74 -4.13 4.21
N GLU A 92 -12.75 -4.36 5.06
CA GLU A 92 -12.59 -3.65 6.34
C GLU A 92 -12.28 -2.17 6.11
N ILE A 93 -11.36 -1.86 5.18
CA ILE A 93 -11.06 -0.49 4.76
C ILE A 93 -12.33 0.20 4.27
N ALA A 94 -13.06 -0.43 3.35
CA ALA A 94 -14.32 0.11 2.84
C ALA A 94 -15.35 0.31 3.95
N GLY A 95 -15.46 -0.60 4.91
CA GLY A 95 -16.36 -0.49 6.06
C GLY A 95 -16.01 0.65 7.01
N SER A 96 -14.76 1.07 7.08
CA SER A 96 -14.31 2.19 7.91
C SER A 96 -14.58 3.56 7.28
N VAL A 97 -14.79 3.63 5.97
CA VAL A 97 -15.02 4.88 5.24
C VAL A 97 -16.49 5.31 5.37
N HIS A 98 -16.72 6.35 6.15
CA HIS A 98 -18.02 6.98 6.26
C HIS A 98 -17.86 8.47 6.59
N LEU A 99 -18.85 9.27 6.20
CA LEU A 99 -18.86 10.70 6.49
C LEU A 99 -20.22 11.07 7.08
N THR A 100 -20.20 11.67 8.27
CA THR A 100 -21.42 12.09 8.97
C THR A 100 -21.57 13.60 8.90
N PHE A 101 -22.70 14.04 8.38
CA PHE A 101 -23.13 15.43 8.36
C PHE A 101 -24.12 15.68 9.49
N THR A 102 -23.94 16.72 10.27
CA THR A 102 -24.90 17.14 11.30
C THR A 102 -25.46 18.50 10.95
N CYS A 103 -26.76 18.59 10.77
CA CYS A 103 -27.48 19.82 10.47
C CYS A 103 -28.79 19.89 11.23
N ASN A 104 -29.10 21.00 11.86
CA ASN A 104 -30.34 21.23 12.64
C ASN A 104 -30.62 20.12 13.67
N GLY A 105 -29.59 19.56 14.31
CA GLY A 105 -29.70 18.48 15.29
C GLY A 105 -29.99 17.07 14.71
N LYS A 106 -30.07 16.94 13.39
CA LYS A 106 -30.16 15.67 12.68
C LYS A 106 -28.79 15.27 12.13
N SER A 107 -28.50 13.98 12.10
CA SER A 107 -27.26 13.41 11.55
C SER A 107 -27.58 12.55 10.33
N TYR A 108 -26.83 12.74 9.26
CA TYR A 108 -26.92 12.04 7.98
C TYR A 108 -25.56 11.40 7.71
N THR A 109 -25.52 10.08 7.53
CA THR A 109 -24.25 9.36 7.32
C THR A 109 -24.18 8.84 5.89
N ALA A 110 -23.16 9.29 5.14
CA ALA A 110 -22.75 8.73 3.87
C ALA A 110 -21.86 7.53 4.15
N ASP A 111 -22.25 6.35 3.72
CA ASP A 111 -21.47 5.12 3.80
C ASP A 111 -20.48 4.99 2.65
N SER A 112 -19.71 3.90 2.64
CA SER A 112 -18.69 3.64 1.61
C SER A 112 -19.23 3.61 0.17
N SER A 113 -20.53 3.41 -0.03
CA SER A 113 -21.14 3.42 -1.37
C SER A 113 -21.13 4.79 -2.05
N LYS A 114 -20.86 5.86 -1.29
CA LYS A 114 -20.77 7.25 -1.77
C LYS A 114 -19.36 7.69 -2.10
N PHE A 115 -18.40 6.76 -1.99
CA PHE A 115 -16.99 7.02 -2.21
C PHE A 115 -16.41 6.01 -3.20
N THR A 116 -15.48 6.44 -4.03
CA THR A 116 -14.60 5.53 -4.75
C THR A 116 -13.35 5.32 -3.92
N ILE A 117 -13.12 4.07 -3.52
CA ILE A 117 -11.96 3.68 -2.70
C ILE A 117 -11.00 2.93 -3.62
N THR A 118 -9.78 3.43 -3.75
CA THR A 118 -8.73 2.80 -4.55
C THR A 118 -7.61 2.35 -3.63
N CYS A 119 -7.34 1.05 -3.60
CA CYS A 119 -6.29 0.43 -2.81
C CYS A 119 -5.08 0.10 -3.67
N ASN A 120 -3.86 0.21 -3.12
CA ASN A 120 -2.62 -0.19 -3.79
C ASN A 120 -2.30 -1.69 -3.60
N THR A 121 -3.31 -2.53 -3.39
CA THR A 121 -3.17 -3.96 -3.11
C THR A 121 -2.29 -4.69 -4.12
N GLU A 122 -2.42 -4.37 -5.42
CA GLU A 122 -1.65 -5.03 -6.47
C GLU A 122 -0.16 -4.69 -6.41
N GLU A 123 0.17 -3.44 -6.09
CA GLU A 123 1.55 -2.99 -5.91
C GLU A 123 2.20 -3.70 -4.71
N ILE A 124 1.52 -3.71 -3.57
CA ILE A 124 1.96 -4.40 -2.35
C ILE A 124 2.14 -5.90 -2.57
N LEU A 125 1.20 -6.56 -3.26
CA LEU A 125 1.32 -7.98 -3.57
C LEU A 125 2.50 -8.28 -4.50
N ASN A 126 2.78 -7.41 -5.49
CA ASN A 126 3.94 -7.57 -6.37
C ASN A 126 5.25 -7.37 -5.60
N GLU A 127 5.31 -6.39 -4.71
CA GLU A 127 6.46 -6.18 -3.82
C GLU A 127 6.68 -7.40 -2.92
N ALA A 128 5.65 -7.87 -2.23
CA ALA A 128 5.71 -9.06 -1.39
C ALA A 128 6.09 -10.34 -2.18
N MET A 129 5.66 -10.44 -3.44
CA MET A 129 6.03 -11.54 -4.32
C MET A 129 7.50 -11.49 -4.75
N SER A 130 8.15 -10.33 -4.73
CA SER A 130 9.55 -10.16 -5.08
C SER A 130 10.53 -10.62 -3.98
N LEU A 131 10.04 -10.85 -2.76
CA LEU A 131 10.85 -11.29 -1.63
C LEU A 131 11.58 -12.61 -1.93
N ALA A 132 12.86 -12.70 -1.55
CA ALA A 132 13.72 -13.85 -1.68
C ALA A 132 13.79 -14.42 -3.13
N ARG A 133 13.76 -13.54 -4.15
CA ARG A 133 13.83 -13.96 -5.56
C ARG A 133 15.11 -13.53 -6.27
N GLU A 134 15.98 -12.80 -5.59
CA GLU A 134 17.25 -12.34 -6.11
C GLU A 134 18.39 -12.71 -5.16
N GLY A 135 19.51 -13.14 -5.73
CA GLY A 135 20.71 -13.45 -4.97
C GLY A 135 21.20 -14.88 -5.13
N ASP A 136 22.23 -15.22 -4.36
CA ASP A 136 22.74 -16.59 -4.28
C ASP A 136 21.91 -17.46 -3.32
N TYR A 137 22.14 -18.77 -3.36
CA TYR A 137 21.39 -19.72 -2.52
C TYR A 137 21.50 -19.40 -1.02
N GLN A 138 22.63 -18.90 -0.57
CA GLN A 138 22.87 -18.62 0.85
C GLN A 138 22.12 -17.38 1.29
N ALA A 139 22.11 -16.33 0.48
CA ALA A 139 21.32 -15.11 0.72
C ALA A 139 19.82 -15.42 0.74
N LEU A 140 19.32 -16.15 -0.29
CA LEU A 140 17.90 -16.52 -0.38
C LEU A 140 17.45 -17.35 0.83
N THR A 141 18.22 -18.35 1.25
CA THR A 141 17.84 -19.18 2.42
C THR A 141 17.90 -18.42 3.73
N ALA A 142 18.83 -17.47 3.87
CA ALA A 142 18.91 -16.60 5.04
C ALA A 142 17.69 -15.65 5.10
N GLU A 143 17.32 -15.05 3.97
CA GLU A 143 16.14 -14.18 3.86
C GLU A 143 14.85 -14.93 4.13
N LEU A 144 14.66 -16.12 3.54
CA LEU A 144 13.51 -16.99 3.82
C LEU A 144 13.39 -17.37 5.29
N LYS A 145 14.53 -17.65 5.93
CA LYS A 145 14.56 -17.95 7.36
C LYS A 145 14.15 -16.72 8.17
N ASP A 146 14.65 -15.55 7.84
CA ASP A 146 14.29 -14.30 8.51
C ASP A 146 12.79 -13.99 8.36
N ILE A 147 12.24 -14.11 7.13
CA ILE A 147 10.81 -13.92 6.88
C ILE A 147 9.97 -14.88 7.70
N LYS A 148 10.39 -16.14 7.79
CA LYS A 148 9.66 -17.16 8.53
C LYS A 148 9.71 -16.96 10.06
N GLU A 149 10.83 -16.50 10.61
CA GLU A 149 11.04 -16.32 12.05
C GLU A 149 10.48 -14.99 12.55
N ASN A 150 10.66 -13.91 11.79
CA ASN A 150 10.31 -12.55 12.18
C ASN A 150 9.04 -12.02 11.51
N GLY A 151 8.58 -12.71 10.46
CA GLY A 151 7.48 -12.24 9.63
C GLY A 151 7.88 -11.09 8.71
N ARG A 152 7.03 -10.84 7.71
CA ARG A 152 7.12 -9.64 6.87
C ARG A 152 5.70 -9.09 6.72
N ALA A 153 5.45 -7.94 7.34
CA ALA A 153 4.14 -7.31 7.34
C ALA A 153 4.12 -6.14 6.36
N TYR A 154 3.09 -6.10 5.54
CA TYR A 154 2.78 -5.03 4.60
C TYR A 154 1.47 -4.36 5.00
N THR A 155 1.32 -3.10 4.62
CA THR A 155 0.10 -2.32 4.83
C THR A 155 -0.42 -1.82 3.50
N ILE A 156 -1.73 -1.96 3.27
CA ILE A 156 -2.41 -1.43 2.10
C ILE A 156 -2.67 0.05 2.33
N ASP A 157 -2.17 0.89 1.45
CA ASP A 157 -2.55 2.29 1.36
C ASP A 157 -3.78 2.43 0.47
N TYR A 158 -4.64 3.40 0.79
CA TYR A 158 -5.84 3.65 0.01
C TYR A 158 -6.12 5.14 -0.14
N THR A 159 -6.77 5.48 -1.24
CA THR A 159 -7.29 6.81 -1.52
C THR A 159 -8.80 6.78 -1.56
N VAL A 160 -9.44 7.87 -1.12
CA VAL A 160 -10.89 8.00 -1.05
C VAL A 160 -11.33 9.21 -1.84
N GLU A 161 -12.15 9.00 -2.86
CA GLU A 161 -12.74 10.07 -3.67
C GLU A 161 -14.25 10.15 -3.43
N PRO A 162 -14.81 11.33 -3.10
CA PRO A 162 -16.22 11.49 -2.75
C PRO A 162 -17.11 11.58 -4.00
N THR A 163 -17.24 10.52 -4.76
CA THR A 163 -17.95 10.49 -6.04
C THR A 163 -19.47 10.59 -5.92
N GLY A 164 -20.06 10.13 -4.81
CA GLY A 164 -21.51 10.13 -4.58
C GLY A 164 -21.98 11.07 -3.47
N VAL A 165 -21.08 11.82 -2.84
CA VAL A 165 -21.41 12.66 -1.66
C VAL A 165 -22.29 13.84 -2.04
N GLU A 166 -22.07 14.46 -3.18
CA GLU A 166 -22.91 15.57 -3.66
C GLU A 166 -24.38 15.14 -3.83
N SER A 167 -24.62 14.03 -4.52
CA SER A 167 -25.96 13.47 -4.70
C SER A 167 -26.59 13.08 -3.35
N PHE A 168 -25.78 12.59 -2.41
CA PHE A 168 -26.23 12.27 -1.06
C PHE A 168 -26.67 13.53 -0.30
N ILE A 169 -25.89 14.61 -0.37
CA ILE A 169 -26.26 15.90 0.26
C ILE A 169 -27.57 16.42 -0.34
N HIS A 170 -27.74 16.37 -1.66
CA HIS A 170 -28.99 16.78 -2.31
C HIS A 170 -30.19 15.97 -1.85
N SER A 171 -30.02 14.70 -1.47
CA SER A 171 -31.13 13.85 -1.04
C SER A 171 -31.83 14.31 0.26
N PHE A 172 -31.15 15.07 1.10
CA PHE A 172 -31.72 15.63 2.34
C PHE A 172 -31.70 17.16 2.39
N ALA A 173 -31.31 17.82 1.30
CA ALA A 173 -31.21 19.29 1.24
C ALA A 173 -32.55 19.98 1.60
N ASP A 174 -33.67 19.46 1.10
CA ASP A 174 -35.00 19.99 1.38
C ASP A 174 -35.39 19.89 2.86
N GLU A 175 -34.90 18.87 3.58
CA GLU A 175 -35.18 18.70 5.00
C GLU A 175 -34.39 19.69 5.88
N VAL A 176 -33.24 20.16 5.41
CA VAL A 176 -32.34 21.04 6.19
C VAL A 176 -32.41 22.48 5.73
N THR A 177 -33.01 22.76 4.58
CA THR A 177 -33.19 24.10 4.05
C THR A 177 -34.27 24.82 4.85
N THR A 178 -33.90 25.88 5.51
CA THR A 178 -34.85 26.79 6.16
C THR A 178 -35.25 27.86 5.15
N PRO A 179 -36.55 27.95 4.75
CA PRO A 179 -36.97 29.00 3.85
C PRO A 179 -36.61 30.38 4.42
N ALA A 180 -36.17 31.27 3.57
CA ALA A 180 -35.95 32.66 3.97
C ALA A 180 -37.26 33.28 4.48
N THR A 181 -37.24 33.79 5.70
CA THR A 181 -38.37 34.57 6.22
C THR A 181 -38.38 35.91 5.51
N PRO A 182 -39.50 36.27 4.84
CA PRO A 182 -39.59 37.59 4.25
C PRO A 182 -39.32 38.69 5.27
N ALA A 183 -38.54 39.70 4.89
CA ALA A 183 -38.33 40.85 5.75
C ALA A 183 -39.65 41.55 5.98
N SER A 184 -40.05 41.69 7.24
CA SER A 184 -41.23 42.48 7.63
C SER A 184 -40.78 43.76 8.28
N PHE A 185 -41.45 44.82 7.93
CA PHE A 185 -41.24 46.11 8.60
C PHE A 185 -42.58 46.68 9.03
N THR A 186 -42.60 47.34 10.17
CA THR A 186 -43.76 48.06 10.69
C THR A 186 -43.56 49.54 10.44
N VAL A 187 -44.43 50.14 9.68
CA VAL A 187 -44.42 51.59 9.47
C VAL A 187 -45.19 52.23 10.61
N HIS A 188 -44.50 52.99 11.45
CA HIS A 188 -45.13 53.83 12.44
C HIS A 188 -45.45 55.20 11.80
N TYR A 189 -46.70 55.42 11.55
CA TYR A 189 -47.13 56.75 11.12
C TYR A 189 -47.20 57.67 12.34
N PRO A 190 -46.65 58.90 12.26
CA PRO A 190 -46.86 59.86 13.33
C PRO A 190 -48.39 60.17 13.47
N GLU A 191 -48.84 60.23 14.68
CA GLU A 191 -50.23 60.59 14.93
C GLU A 191 -50.60 61.88 14.20
N LYS A 192 -51.75 61.89 13.55
CA LYS A 192 -52.23 63.01 12.75
C LYS A 192 -52.27 64.26 13.61
N SER A 193 -51.33 65.18 13.38
CA SER A 193 -51.38 66.49 14.06
C SER A 193 -52.68 67.19 13.72
N THR A 194 -53.44 67.53 14.72
CA THR A 194 -54.73 68.19 14.56
C THR A 194 -54.65 69.64 14.05
N LYS A 195 -53.45 70.11 13.79
CA LYS A 195 -53.20 71.51 13.39
C LYS A 195 -52.67 71.74 11.98
N THR A 196 -52.18 70.73 11.27
CA THR A 196 -51.75 70.91 9.87
C THR A 196 -51.93 69.61 9.12
N ASN A 197 -52.46 69.68 7.90
CA ASN A 197 -52.59 68.51 6.97
C ASN A 197 -51.23 68.14 6.31
N ALA A 198 -50.09 68.54 6.90
CA ALA A 198 -48.79 68.22 6.37
C ALA A 198 -48.20 67.02 7.12
N TYR A 199 -47.87 65.97 6.41
CA TYR A 199 -47.11 64.84 6.97
C TYR A 199 -45.72 65.36 7.33
N ASP A 200 -45.31 65.17 8.59
CA ASP A 200 -43.95 65.42 9.00
C ASP A 200 -43.05 64.32 8.46
N THR A 201 -42.36 64.58 7.37
CA THR A 201 -41.39 63.65 6.72
C THR A 201 -40.06 63.66 7.43
N SER A 202 -39.81 64.47 8.46
CA SER A 202 -38.55 64.53 9.17
C SER A 202 -38.20 63.21 9.87
N ASN A 203 -39.20 62.45 10.29
CA ASN A 203 -39.00 61.13 10.91
C ASN A 203 -38.68 60.01 9.90
N LEU A 204 -38.77 60.27 8.59
CA LEU A 204 -38.46 59.30 7.55
C LEU A 204 -37.00 59.42 7.09
N GLY A 205 -36.20 60.28 7.70
CA GLY A 205 -34.79 60.43 7.34
C GLY A 205 -34.52 61.07 5.96
N LEU A 206 -35.57 61.54 5.29
CA LEU A 206 -35.51 62.23 4.01
C LEU A 206 -35.79 63.71 4.16
N VAL A 207 -35.00 64.56 3.61
CA VAL A 207 -35.10 66.02 3.75
C VAL A 207 -35.50 66.62 2.38
N GLY A 208 -36.65 67.33 2.38
CA GLY A 208 -37.08 68.22 1.33
C GLY A 208 -36.99 67.71 -0.12
N GLU A 209 -35.95 68.14 -0.85
CA GLU A 209 -35.74 67.80 -2.25
C GLU A 209 -35.46 66.30 -2.51
N GLU A 210 -34.89 65.57 -1.54
CA GLU A 210 -34.65 64.15 -1.67
C GLU A 210 -35.93 63.35 -1.53
N ALA A 211 -36.85 63.77 -0.66
CA ALA A 211 -38.16 63.18 -0.52
C ALA A 211 -39.01 63.40 -1.79
N LYS A 212 -38.94 64.53 -2.45
CA LYS A 212 -39.56 64.79 -3.75
C LYS A 212 -38.97 63.91 -4.87
N LYS A 213 -37.63 63.77 -4.90
CA LYS A 213 -36.92 62.96 -5.88
C LYS A 213 -37.21 61.45 -5.72
N ALA A 214 -37.47 61.00 -4.52
CA ALA A 214 -37.91 59.65 -4.24
C ALA A 214 -39.41 59.41 -4.42
N GLY A 215 -40.18 60.42 -4.79
CA GLY A 215 -41.66 60.33 -4.96
C GLY A 215 -42.40 60.21 -3.64
N LEU A 216 -41.77 60.44 -2.51
CA LEU A 216 -42.32 60.17 -1.18
C LEU A 216 -43.01 61.38 -0.53
N GLY A 217 -42.96 62.56 -1.15
CA GLY A 217 -43.49 63.79 -0.53
C GLY A 217 -44.77 64.31 -1.11
N ALA A 218 -45.25 63.85 -2.26
CA ALA A 218 -46.42 64.38 -2.98
C ALA A 218 -47.51 63.36 -3.26
N ASP A 219 -47.18 62.08 -3.23
CA ASP A 219 -48.15 61.02 -3.56
C ASP A 219 -48.29 60.02 -2.40
N LYS A 220 -49.43 60.07 -1.77
CA LYS A 220 -49.80 59.21 -0.64
C LYS A 220 -49.91 57.74 -1.05
N GLN A 221 -50.03 57.44 -2.34
CA GLN A 221 -50.17 56.08 -2.82
C GLN A 221 -48.83 55.33 -2.85
N ALA A 222 -47.73 56.02 -3.00
CA ALA A 222 -46.40 55.39 -2.97
C ALA A 222 -46.04 54.79 -1.59
N ILE A 223 -46.68 55.26 -0.52
CA ILE A 223 -46.42 54.77 0.86
C ILE A 223 -47.43 53.64 1.23
N THR A 224 -48.53 53.49 0.49
CA THR A 224 -49.61 52.56 0.84
C THR A 224 -49.61 51.25 0.01
N ASP A 225 -48.73 51.12 -0.97
CA ASP A 225 -48.63 49.88 -1.76
C ASP A 225 -47.23 49.19 -1.52
N PRO A 226 -47.17 48.38 -0.46
CA PRO A 226 -45.98 47.57 -0.24
C PRO A 226 -46.04 46.37 -1.22
N ARG A 227 -45.28 46.39 -2.26
CA ARG A 227 -45.01 45.20 -3.05
C ARG A 227 -43.85 44.42 -2.49
#